data_935cb1cdf5ed330b682589b43202f660
#
_entry.id   935cb1cdf5ed330b682589b43202f660
#
_cell.length_a   1.000
_cell.length_b   1.000
_cell.length_c   1.000
_cell.angle_alpha   90.00
_cell.angle_beta   90.00
_cell.angle_gamma   90.00
#
_symmetry.space_group_name_H-M   'P 1'
#
loop_
_entity.id
_entity.type
_entity.pdbx_description
1 polymer ?
#
loop_
_entity_poly.entity_id
_entity_poly.type
_entity_poly.pdbx_seq_one_letter_code
_entity_poly.pdbx_strand_id
1 'polypeptide(L)'
;MKTVLIAGAGQLGSRHLQGVKTSKHELDIWVYDLSEDSLAVAEERYNQVESDNKTAHFVNSLDLVPAELDVVIVASSSKPRYTIVSQLLSTHSVKYLVLEKFLFPKLSDYSEIDELLKKKGVMTWVNCPRRMWEGYEYIKSLIVPELPVEYTFEGGEWGMCCNTIHFVDIFMALNGAASFEFCIDDLEQEVVDSKRPGYVEIHGTERFTTANGSVLRLTSTTAFDGVSRSIIKNGNNIIEYFEGKGEIVVNGELKNVPVHYQSGLSGILIDELLEKGSCRLANYEQSASYHVAYLSKIAPFINTIKGWTSESCPIT
;
A
#
# COMPACT_ATOMS: atom_id res chain seq x y z
N MET A 1 -11.42 22.40 13.70
CA MET A 1 -10.73 21.10 13.95
C MET A 1 -11.26 20.09 12.94
N LYS A 2 -10.39 19.26 12.35
CA LYS A 2 -10.76 18.24 11.35
C LYS A 2 -10.78 16.87 12.00
N THR A 3 -11.76 16.04 11.64
CA THR A 3 -11.96 14.72 12.25
C THR A 3 -11.30 13.62 11.41
N VAL A 4 -10.37 12.89 12.02
CA VAL A 4 -9.61 11.80 11.37
C VAL A 4 -9.87 10.49 12.12
N LEU A 5 -10.23 9.42 11.40
CA LEU A 5 -10.34 8.07 11.94
C LEU A 5 -9.22 7.18 11.42
N ILE A 6 -8.58 6.43 12.32
CA ILE A 6 -7.72 5.30 12.00
C ILE A 6 -8.46 4.03 12.43
N ALA A 7 -8.90 3.23 11.46
CA ALA A 7 -9.56 1.95 11.71
C ALA A 7 -8.55 0.79 11.58
N GLY A 8 -8.22 0.20 12.71
CA GLY A 8 -7.15 -0.76 12.91
C GLY A 8 -5.94 -0.13 13.60
N ALA A 9 -5.70 -0.50 14.87
CA ALA A 9 -4.64 0.03 15.73
C ALA A 9 -3.39 -0.89 15.82
N GLY A 10 -3.33 -1.92 14.97
CA GLY A 10 -2.19 -2.84 14.91
C GLY A 10 -0.86 -2.16 14.55
N GLN A 11 0.16 -2.97 14.21
CA GLN A 11 1.52 -2.46 13.95
C GLN A 11 1.56 -1.32 12.93
N LEU A 12 0.80 -1.42 11.83
CA LEU A 12 0.79 -0.41 10.80
C LEU A 12 -0.12 0.78 11.18
N GLY A 13 -1.30 0.51 11.73
CA GLY A 13 -2.24 1.57 12.13
C GLY A 13 -1.67 2.51 13.18
N SER A 14 -0.96 1.98 14.18
CA SER A 14 -0.27 2.81 15.18
C SER A 14 0.91 3.62 14.57
N ARG A 15 1.53 3.18 13.45
CA ARG A 15 2.50 3.99 12.69
C ARG A 15 1.82 5.09 11.88
N HIS A 16 0.64 4.79 11.31
CA HIS A 16 -0.21 5.84 10.72
C HIS A 16 -0.55 6.92 11.76
N LEU A 17 -0.94 6.50 12.97
CA LEU A 17 -1.28 7.42 14.06
C LEU A 17 -0.11 8.35 14.42
N GLN A 18 1.10 7.82 14.54
CA GLN A 18 2.30 8.64 14.75
C GLN A 18 2.49 9.66 13.63
N GLY A 19 2.31 9.23 12.37
CA GLY A 19 2.40 10.11 11.21
C GLY A 19 1.29 11.15 11.18
N VAL A 20 0.03 10.79 11.43
CA VAL A 20 -1.10 11.73 11.48
C VAL A 20 -0.87 12.81 12.53
N LYS A 21 -0.26 12.46 13.65
CA LYS A 21 0.08 13.43 14.71
C LYS A 21 1.06 14.52 14.23
N THR A 22 1.85 14.27 13.19
CA THR A 22 2.79 15.27 12.61
C THR A 22 2.13 16.23 11.59
N SER A 23 0.85 16.03 11.22
CA SER A 23 0.12 16.94 10.34
C SER A 23 0.14 18.37 10.90
N LYS A 24 0.17 19.38 10.02
CA LYS A 24 0.13 20.78 10.40
C LYS A 24 -1.26 21.29 10.80
N HIS A 25 -2.31 20.51 10.53
CA HIS A 25 -3.69 20.86 10.85
C HIS A 25 -4.03 20.54 12.31
N GLU A 26 -4.99 21.26 12.87
CA GLU A 26 -5.64 20.93 14.12
C GLU A 26 -6.60 19.75 13.90
N LEU A 27 -6.34 18.62 14.57
CA LEU A 27 -7.05 17.35 14.34
C LEU A 27 -7.69 16.81 15.61
N ASP A 28 -8.91 16.27 15.44
CA ASP A 28 -9.60 15.37 16.36
C ASP A 28 -9.43 13.94 15.82
N ILE A 29 -8.58 13.13 16.47
CA ILE A 29 -8.14 11.83 15.96
C ILE A 29 -8.87 10.73 16.73
N TRP A 30 -9.57 9.86 16.01
CA TRP A 30 -10.21 8.66 16.52
C TRP A 30 -9.45 7.43 16.09
N VAL A 31 -9.19 6.53 17.01
CA VAL A 31 -8.48 5.26 16.76
C VAL A 31 -9.40 4.14 17.17
N TYR A 32 -9.82 3.35 16.20
CA TYR A 32 -10.72 2.23 16.40
C TYR A 32 -10.00 0.89 16.22
N ASP A 33 -10.11 0.00 17.18
CA ASP A 33 -9.75 -1.42 17.09
C ASP A 33 -10.58 -2.23 18.08
N LEU A 34 -10.89 -3.48 17.74
CA LEU A 34 -11.57 -4.40 18.67
C LEU A 34 -10.64 -4.88 19.80
N SER A 35 -9.33 -4.82 19.60
CA SER A 35 -8.31 -5.25 20.56
C SER A 35 -7.89 -4.10 21.47
N GLU A 36 -8.19 -4.20 22.75
CA GLU A 36 -7.74 -3.24 23.76
C GLU A 36 -6.21 -3.19 23.87
N ASP A 37 -5.51 -4.32 23.67
CA ASP A 37 -4.05 -4.37 23.67
C ASP A 37 -3.49 -3.56 22.47
N SER A 38 -4.12 -3.66 21.30
CA SER A 38 -3.72 -2.86 20.14
C SER A 38 -3.95 -1.36 20.36
N LEU A 39 -5.06 -0.99 21.00
CA LEU A 39 -5.35 0.40 21.37
C LEU A 39 -4.33 0.93 22.37
N ALA A 40 -3.97 0.16 23.40
CA ALA A 40 -2.96 0.56 24.40
C ALA A 40 -1.58 0.80 23.75
N VAL A 41 -1.15 -0.09 22.83
CA VAL A 41 0.10 0.10 22.06
C VAL A 41 0.03 1.32 21.16
N ALA A 42 -1.12 1.58 20.54
CA ALA A 42 -1.30 2.75 19.70
C ALA A 42 -1.25 4.05 20.52
N GLU A 43 -1.83 4.08 21.72
CA GLU A 43 -1.78 5.22 22.64
C GLU A 43 -0.34 5.48 23.11
N GLU A 44 0.41 4.43 23.48
CA GLU A 44 1.83 4.57 23.83
C GLU A 44 2.63 5.19 22.67
N ARG A 45 2.44 4.71 21.44
CA ARG A 45 3.10 5.25 20.25
C ARG A 45 2.67 6.68 19.93
N TYR A 46 1.41 7.01 20.14
CA TYR A 46 0.92 8.39 20.01
C TYR A 46 1.65 9.33 20.95
N ASN A 47 1.87 8.92 22.19
CA ASN A 47 2.55 9.72 23.21
C ASN A 47 4.05 9.91 22.94
N GLN A 48 4.68 9.11 22.05
CA GLN A 48 6.08 9.26 21.63
C GLN A 48 6.31 10.45 20.66
N VAL A 49 5.25 11.03 20.10
CA VAL A 49 5.32 12.15 19.16
C VAL A 49 4.81 13.41 19.85
N GLU A 50 5.59 14.47 19.89
CA GLU A 50 5.15 15.77 20.43
C GLU A 50 4.27 16.51 19.43
N SER A 51 3.16 17.05 19.90
CA SER A 51 2.28 17.95 19.13
C SER A 51 1.23 18.55 20.06
N ASP A 52 1.00 19.85 19.97
CA ASP A 52 0.14 20.62 20.88
C ASP A 52 -1.30 20.80 20.40
N ASN A 53 -1.61 20.50 19.13
CA ASN A 53 -2.90 20.80 18.51
C ASN A 53 -3.63 19.54 17.99
N LYS A 54 -3.48 18.42 18.71
CA LYS A 54 -4.13 17.14 18.40
C LYS A 54 -4.80 16.59 19.66
N THR A 55 -6.05 16.11 19.49
CA THR A 55 -6.72 15.30 20.49
C THR A 55 -6.86 13.88 19.94
N ALA A 56 -6.66 12.86 20.76
CA ALA A 56 -6.83 11.47 20.34
C ALA A 56 -7.80 10.73 21.27
N HIS A 57 -8.68 9.93 20.67
CA HIS A 57 -9.67 9.07 21.34
C HIS A 57 -9.45 7.63 20.88
N PHE A 58 -9.35 6.70 21.84
CA PHE A 58 -9.14 5.29 21.58
C PHE A 58 -10.42 4.52 21.93
N VAL A 59 -11.03 3.89 20.95
CA VAL A 59 -12.36 3.28 21.08
C VAL A 59 -12.41 1.87 20.49
N ASN A 60 -13.20 1.00 21.10
CA ASN A 60 -13.42 -0.38 20.65
C ASN A 60 -14.77 -0.60 19.94
N SER A 61 -15.52 0.47 19.68
CA SER A 61 -16.76 0.44 18.88
C SER A 61 -16.81 1.62 17.92
N LEU A 62 -17.24 1.37 16.68
CA LEU A 62 -17.52 2.43 15.70
C LEU A 62 -18.68 3.32 16.11
N ASP A 63 -19.58 2.86 16.96
CA ASP A 63 -20.73 3.65 17.46
C ASP A 63 -20.29 4.86 18.32
N LEU A 64 -19.05 4.83 18.82
CA LEU A 64 -18.46 5.93 19.61
C LEU A 64 -17.78 6.99 18.73
N VAL A 65 -17.57 6.68 17.45
CA VAL A 65 -16.90 7.55 16.49
C VAL A 65 -17.90 8.58 15.95
N PRO A 66 -17.49 9.86 15.72
CA PRO A 66 -18.37 10.88 15.15
C PRO A 66 -18.93 10.45 13.78
N ALA A 67 -20.21 10.80 13.54
CA ALA A 67 -20.90 10.41 12.31
C ALA A 67 -20.32 11.05 11.03
N GLU A 68 -19.62 12.17 11.16
CA GLU A 68 -18.99 12.90 10.05
C GLU A 68 -17.47 12.84 10.18
N LEU A 69 -16.79 12.33 9.15
CA LEU A 69 -15.35 12.10 9.13
C LEU A 69 -14.72 12.80 7.92
N ASP A 70 -13.75 13.70 8.16
CA ASP A 70 -13.01 14.34 7.07
C ASP A 70 -12.07 13.35 6.38
N VAL A 71 -11.30 12.56 7.15
CA VAL A 71 -10.38 11.55 6.61
C VAL A 71 -10.47 10.26 7.40
N VAL A 72 -10.50 9.15 6.71
CA VAL A 72 -10.43 7.81 7.32
C VAL A 72 -9.25 7.04 6.71
N ILE A 73 -8.44 6.42 7.56
CA ILE A 73 -7.39 5.46 7.16
C ILE A 73 -7.80 4.08 7.68
N VAL A 74 -8.04 3.12 6.79
CA VAL A 74 -8.32 1.73 7.18
C VAL A 74 -7.04 0.91 7.09
N ALA A 75 -6.41 0.69 8.25
CA ALA A 75 -5.12 0.04 8.42
C ALA A 75 -5.21 -1.42 8.90
N SER A 76 -6.39 -2.04 8.79
CA SER A 76 -6.59 -3.46 9.06
C SER A 76 -5.88 -4.35 8.04
N SER A 77 -5.67 -5.64 8.36
CA SER A 77 -5.27 -6.65 7.37
C SER A 77 -6.35 -6.85 6.29
N SER A 78 -6.03 -7.51 5.18
CA SER A 78 -6.92 -7.65 4.03
C SER A 78 -8.24 -8.37 4.35
N LYS A 79 -8.21 -9.43 5.18
CA LYS A 79 -9.37 -10.28 5.49
C LYS A 79 -10.57 -9.51 6.08
N PRO A 80 -10.43 -8.70 7.15
CA PRO A 80 -11.56 -7.98 7.74
C PRO A 80 -11.90 -6.67 7.01
N ARG A 81 -11.07 -6.20 6.08
CA ARG A 81 -11.18 -4.84 5.51
C ARG A 81 -12.50 -4.60 4.79
N TYR A 82 -12.98 -5.55 3.99
CA TYR A 82 -14.28 -5.43 3.32
C TYR A 82 -15.40 -5.14 4.34
N THR A 83 -15.47 -5.92 5.40
CA THR A 83 -16.50 -5.76 6.45
C THR A 83 -16.38 -4.41 7.16
N ILE A 84 -15.15 -4.00 7.51
CA ILE A 84 -14.90 -2.72 8.17
C ILE A 84 -15.31 -1.55 7.27
N VAL A 85 -14.92 -1.56 5.99
CA VAL A 85 -15.26 -0.49 5.04
C VAL A 85 -16.77 -0.43 4.80
N SER A 86 -17.42 -1.58 4.60
CA SER A 86 -18.87 -1.66 4.38
C SER A 86 -19.65 -1.15 5.59
N GLN A 87 -19.28 -1.54 6.81
CA GLN A 87 -19.89 -1.07 8.04
C GLN A 87 -19.69 0.44 8.21
N LEU A 88 -18.45 0.91 8.08
CA LEU A 88 -18.10 2.32 8.21
C LEU A 88 -18.94 3.20 7.25
N LEU A 89 -18.97 2.83 5.97
CA LEU A 89 -19.70 3.58 4.95
C LEU A 89 -21.22 3.46 5.08
N SER A 90 -21.72 2.46 5.80
CA SER A 90 -23.17 2.35 6.08
C SER A 90 -23.63 3.27 7.20
N THR A 91 -22.76 3.56 8.17
CA THR A 91 -23.10 4.28 9.42
C THR A 91 -22.53 5.71 9.51
N HIS A 92 -21.47 6.02 8.76
CA HIS A 92 -20.78 7.30 8.80
C HIS A 92 -20.75 7.99 7.44
N SER A 93 -20.65 9.32 7.47
CA SER A 93 -20.32 10.15 6.32
C SER A 93 -18.81 10.33 6.26
N VAL A 94 -18.18 9.85 5.18
CA VAL A 94 -16.73 9.91 4.98
C VAL A 94 -16.43 10.77 3.76
N LYS A 95 -15.57 11.77 3.91
CA LYS A 95 -15.17 12.60 2.79
C LYS A 95 -13.99 12.00 2.01
N TYR A 96 -12.92 11.64 2.71
CA TYR A 96 -11.71 11.07 2.14
C TYR A 96 -11.39 9.73 2.81
N LEU A 97 -11.18 8.70 2.01
CA LEU A 97 -10.86 7.35 2.50
C LEU A 97 -9.51 6.90 1.97
N VAL A 98 -8.65 6.38 2.84
CA VAL A 98 -7.39 5.76 2.49
C VAL A 98 -7.41 4.31 2.96
N LEU A 99 -7.19 3.38 2.05
CA LEU A 99 -7.18 1.95 2.33
C LEU A 99 -5.74 1.42 2.27
N GLU A 100 -5.39 0.55 3.21
CA GLU A 100 -4.14 -0.20 3.13
C GLU A 100 -4.20 -1.28 2.04
N LYS A 101 -3.04 -1.59 1.47
CA LYS A 101 -2.85 -2.76 0.63
C LYS A 101 -2.66 -4.01 1.53
N PHE A 102 -2.78 -5.21 1.06
CA PHE A 102 -3.49 -5.70 -0.09
C PHE A 102 -4.97 -5.42 0.12
N LEU A 103 -5.68 -4.89 -0.87
CA LEU A 103 -7.04 -4.38 -0.65
C LEU A 103 -7.99 -5.43 -0.07
N PHE A 104 -8.33 -6.44 -0.85
CA PHE A 104 -9.26 -7.49 -0.46
C PHE A 104 -8.80 -8.86 -0.95
N PRO A 105 -9.09 -9.95 -0.20
CA PRO A 105 -8.71 -11.29 -0.59
C PRO A 105 -9.63 -11.95 -1.63
N LYS A 106 -10.81 -11.36 -1.92
CA LYS A 106 -11.78 -11.85 -2.90
C LYS A 106 -11.98 -10.87 -4.04
N LEU A 107 -12.14 -11.37 -5.26
CA LEU A 107 -12.39 -10.55 -6.44
C LEU A 107 -13.74 -9.83 -6.39
N SER A 108 -14.78 -10.47 -5.82
CA SER A 108 -16.12 -9.84 -5.69
C SER A 108 -16.10 -8.58 -4.84
N ASP A 109 -15.26 -8.54 -3.79
CA ASP A 109 -15.22 -7.42 -2.85
C ASP A 109 -14.83 -6.10 -3.54
N TYR A 110 -14.06 -6.17 -4.64
CA TYR A 110 -13.60 -4.98 -5.37
C TYR A 110 -14.73 -4.22 -6.05
N SER A 111 -15.62 -4.93 -6.77
CA SER A 111 -16.76 -4.31 -7.43
C SER A 111 -17.81 -3.83 -6.43
N GLU A 112 -18.07 -4.58 -5.38
CA GLU A 112 -19.03 -4.21 -4.35
C GLU A 112 -18.60 -2.94 -3.59
N ILE A 113 -17.31 -2.82 -3.25
CA ILE A 113 -16.78 -1.61 -2.62
C ILE A 113 -16.76 -0.44 -3.61
N ASP A 114 -16.40 -0.64 -4.88
CA ASP A 114 -16.43 0.41 -5.90
C ASP A 114 -17.84 1.01 -6.04
N GLU A 115 -18.87 0.17 -6.15
CA GLU A 115 -20.26 0.62 -6.19
C GLU A 115 -20.66 1.39 -4.93
N LEU A 116 -20.24 0.92 -3.75
CA LEU A 116 -20.52 1.59 -2.49
C LEU A 116 -19.86 2.97 -2.40
N LEU A 117 -18.59 3.08 -2.79
CA LEU A 117 -17.83 4.32 -2.82
C LEU A 117 -18.48 5.34 -3.77
N LYS A 118 -18.84 4.92 -4.99
CA LYS A 118 -19.55 5.76 -5.98
C LYS A 118 -20.90 6.22 -5.46
N LYS A 119 -21.71 5.31 -4.89
CA LYS A 119 -23.01 5.62 -4.30
C LYS A 119 -22.94 6.65 -3.18
N LYS A 120 -21.88 6.58 -2.36
CA LYS A 120 -21.66 7.48 -1.22
C LYS A 120 -20.89 8.75 -1.58
N GLY A 121 -20.31 8.83 -2.78
CA GLY A 121 -19.49 9.96 -3.23
C GLY A 121 -18.16 10.09 -2.48
N VAL A 122 -17.58 8.99 -2.00
CA VAL A 122 -16.36 8.98 -1.20
C VAL A 122 -15.13 8.96 -2.08
N MET A 123 -14.27 9.97 -1.97
CA MET A 123 -12.99 9.98 -2.68
C MET A 123 -12.00 9.06 -1.94
N THR A 124 -11.46 8.07 -2.66
CA THR A 124 -10.70 6.98 -2.05
C THR A 124 -9.36 6.75 -2.73
N TRP A 125 -8.32 6.53 -1.93
CA TRP A 125 -6.95 6.20 -2.35
C TRP A 125 -6.46 4.94 -1.66
N VAL A 126 -5.40 4.34 -2.22
CA VAL A 126 -4.79 3.12 -1.68
C VAL A 126 -3.34 3.41 -1.30
N ASN A 127 -2.96 3.03 -0.10
CA ASN A 127 -1.65 3.32 0.47
C ASN A 127 -0.55 2.41 -0.11
N CYS A 128 -0.13 2.74 -1.34
CA CYS A 128 1.14 2.30 -1.91
C CYS A 128 2.13 3.47 -1.83
N PRO A 129 2.84 3.67 -0.71
CA PRO A 129 3.45 4.95 -0.35
C PRO A 129 4.68 5.32 -1.18
N ARG A 130 5.25 4.42 -2.01
CA ARG A 130 6.40 4.71 -2.88
C ARG A 130 6.18 5.91 -3.77
N ARG A 131 4.93 6.20 -4.19
CA ARG A 131 4.57 7.41 -4.95
C ARG A 131 4.82 8.71 -4.18
N MET A 132 4.90 8.65 -2.84
CA MET A 132 5.15 9.79 -1.97
C MET A 132 6.63 9.92 -1.57
N TRP A 133 7.48 8.97 -1.94
CA TRP A 133 8.90 8.99 -1.58
C TRP A 133 9.69 9.90 -2.52
N GLU A 134 10.47 10.80 -1.95
CA GLU A 134 11.33 11.73 -2.70
C GLU A 134 12.27 11.00 -3.66
N GLY A 135 12.73 9.79 -3.30
CA GLY A 135 13.55 8.95 -4.17
C GLY A 135 12.84 8.58 -5.47
N TYR A 136 11.57 8.17 -5.41
CA TYR A 136 10.80 7.85 -6.60
C TYR A 136 10.32 9.09 -7.36
N GLU A 137 10.09 10.21 -6.69
CA GLU A 137 9.85 11.49 -7.37
C GLU A 137 11.08 11.92 -8.19
N TYR A 138 12.27 11.78 -7.61
CA TYR A 138 13.52 12.03 -8.34
C TYR A 138 13.69 11.06 -9.51
N ILE A 139 13.51 9.75 -9.30
CA ILE A 139 13.58 8.75 -10.38
C ILE A 139 12.60 9.11 -11.50
N LYS A 140 11.36 9.46 -11.16
CA LYS A 140 10.33 9.86 -12.13
C LYS A 140 10.76 11.06 -12.97
N SER A 141 11.49 12.01 -12.40
CA SER A 141 12.02 13.17 -13.13
C SER A 141 13.11 12.83 -14.16
N LEU A 142 13.71 11.63 -14.07
CA LEU A 142 14.73 11.12 -14.99
C LEU A 142 14.12 10.22 -16.09
N ILE A 143 12.87 9.82 -15.98
CA ILE A 143 12.20 8.96 -16.97
C ILE A 143 11.87 9.78 -18.22
N VAL A 144 12.25 9.25 -19.35
CA VAL A 144 11.85 9.73 -20.68
C VAL A 144 10.54 9.02 -21.05
N PRO A 145 9.39 9.72 -21.10
CA PRO A 145 8.06 9.10 -21.19
C PRO A 145 7.85 8.23 -22.44
N GLU A 146 8.53 8.53 -23.55
CA GLU A 146 8.39 7.84 -24.84
C GLU A 146 9.15 6.52 -24.89
N LEU A 147 10.03 6.27 -23.92
CA LEU A 147 10.86 5.07 -23.87
C LEU A 147 10.31 4.05 -22.86
N PRO A 148 10.45 2.74 -23.15
CA PRO A 148 10.04 1.72 -22.20
C PRO A 148 10.90 1.77 -20.92
N VAL A 149 10.26 1.40 -19.81
CA VAL A 149 10.90 1.24 -18.51
C VAL A 149 11.15 -0.26 -18.27
N GLU A 150 12.42 -0.63 -18.07
CA GLU A 150 12.78 -1.93 -17.53
C GLU A 150 13.04 -1.76 -16.02
N TYR A 151 12.25 -2.43 -15.20
CA TYR A 151 12.39 -2.37 -13.75
C TYR A 151 12.61 -3.78 -13.21
N THR A 152 13.67 -4.00 -12.45
CA THR A 152 13.97 -5.27 -11.77
C THR A 152 14.16 -5.04 -10.27
N PHE A 153 13.65 -5.98 -9.47
CA PHE A 153 13.92 -6.06 -8.04
C PHE A 153 14.15 -7.53 -7.67
N GLU A 154 15.19 -7.79 -6.89
CA GLU A 154 15.52 -9.11 -6.38
C GLU A 154 15.83 -9.04 -4.90
N GLY A 155 15.36 -10.04 -4.13
CA GLY A 155 15.60 -10.11 -2.70
C GLY A 155 15.31 -11.48 -2.11
N GLY A 156 15.82 -11.70 -0.90
CA GLY A 156 15.59 -12.92 -0.14
C GLY A 156 14.29 -12.83 0.67
N GLU A 157 13.33 -13.72 0.41
CA GLU A 157 12.09 -13.91 1.21
C GLU A 157 11.43 -12.56 1.65
N TRP A 158 11.35 -11.61 0.72
CA TRP A 158 10.85 -10.25 1.00
C TRP A 158 9.33 -10.15 1.09
N GLY A 159 8.62 -11.29 1.03
CA GLY A 159 7.17 -11.35 1.09
C GLY A 159 6.54 -10.93 -0.24
N MET A 160 6.76 -11.70 -1.30
CA MET A 160 6.35 -11.40 -2.67
C MET A 160 4.84 -11.19 -2.77
N CYS A 161 4.01 -12.15 -2.29
CA CYS A 161 2.55 -12.01 -2.32
C CYS A 161 2.05 -10.75 -1.60
N CYS A 162 2.73 -10.38 -0.51
CA CYS A 162 2.37 -9.21 0.29
C CYS A 162 2.78 -7.89 -0.38
N ASN A 163 3.96 -7.84 -1.02
CA ASN A 163 4.60 -6.58 -1.40
C ASN A 163 4.65 -6.30 -2.90
N THR A 164 4.36 -7.28 -3.77
CA THR A 164 4.37 -7.09 -5.23
C THR A 164 3.55 -5.88 -5.66
N ILE A 165 2.39 -5.67 -5.05
CA ILE A 165 1.50 -4.57 -5.43
C ILE A 165 2.13 -3.18 -5.24
N HIS A 166 3.05 -3.03 -4.29
CA HIS A 166 3.80 -1.78 -4.12
C HIS A 166 4.75 -1.50 -5.30
N PHE A 167 5.37 -2.56 -5.85
CA PHE A 167 6.24 -2.43 -7.02
C PHE A 167 5.45 -2.24 -8.29
N VAL A 168 4.33 -2.93 -8.44
CA VAL A 168 3.40 -2.73 -9.56
C VAL A 168 2.89 -1.30 -9.58
N ASP A 169 2.45 -0.77 -8.43
CA ASP A 169 1.93 0.59 -8.32
C ASP A 169 2.94 1.65 -8.76
N ILE A 170 4.18 1.56 -8.25
CA ILE A 170 5.22 2.54 -8.65
C ILE A 170 5.70 2.32 -10.08
N PHE A 171 5.80 1.08 -10.57
CA PHE A 171 6.14 0.79 -11.96
C PHE A 171 5.14 1.42 -12.92
N MET A 172 3.83 1.26 -12.66
CA MET A 172 2.77 1.87 -13.45
C MET A 172 2.80 3.41 -13.41
N ALA A 173 3.17 3.98 -12.26
CA ALA A 173 3.34 5.43 -12.12
C ALA A 173 4.56 5.98 -12.88
N LEU A 174 5.61 5.17 -13.07
CA LEU A 174 6.82 5.54 -13.82
C LEU A 174 6.64 5.43 -15.33
N ASN A 175 5.96 4.37 -15.81
CA ASN A 175 5.84 4.12 -17.25
C ASN A 175 4.58 4.72 -17.88
N GLY A 176 3.61 5.18 -17.08
CA GLY A 176 2.37 5.84 -17.56
C GLY A 176 1.37 4.93 -18.27
N ALA A 177 1.58 3.61 -18.31
CA ALA A 177 0.65 2.68 -18.94
C ALA A 177 -0.66 2.53 -18.15
N ALA A 178 -1.74 2.22 -18.83
CA ALA A 178 -3.06 2.04 -18.21
C ALA A 178 -3.25 0.64 -17.62
N SER A 179 -2.58 -0.38 -18.17
CA SER A 179 -2.72 -1.78 -17.78
C SER A 179 -1.43 -2.56 -18.05
N PHE A 180 -1.37 -3.76 -17.51
CA PHE A 180 -0.28 -4.71 -17.72
C PHE A 180 -0.81 -6.13 -17.93
N GLU A 181 0.01 -6.98 -18.53
CA GLU A 181 -0.11 -8.42 -18.52
C GLU A 181 0.79 -8.99 -17.42
N PHE A 182 0.28 -9.93 -16.62
CA PHE A 182 1.00 -10.59 -15.55
C PHE A 182 1.29 -12.05 -15.91
N CYS A 183 2.55 -12.46 -15.90
CA CYS A 183 3.02 -13.82 -16.16
C CYS A 183 3.57 -14.46 -14.87
N ILE A 184 3.18 -15.70 -14.63
CA ILE A 184 3.51 -16.51 -13.45
C ILE A 184 4.32 -17.76 -13.76
N ASP A 185 4.82 -17.91 -15.02
CA ASP A 185 5.43 -19.13 -15.50
C ASP A 185 6.76 -19.47 -14.78
N ASP A 186 7.44 -18.45 -14.23
CA ASP A 186 8.72 -18.57 -13.52
C ASP A 186 8.54 -18.60 -11.98
N LEU A 187 7.31 -18.85 -11.49
CA LEU A 187 7.06 -19.06 -10.05
C LEU A 187 7.38 -20.49 -9.65
N GLU A 188 7.91 -20.64 -8.43
CA GLU A 188 8.14 -21.95 -7.83
C GLU A 188 6.80 -22.66 -7.55
N GLN A 189 6.75 -23.97 -7.74
CA GLN A 189 5.55 -24.80 -7.51
C GLN A 189 5.41 -25.15 -6.02
N GLU A 190 5.65 -24.16 -5.16
CA GLU A 190 5.55 -24.25 -3.72
C GLU A 190 4.88 -22.99 -3.15
N VAL A 191 4.03 -23.19 -2.14
CA VAL A 191 3.39 -22.11 -1.39
C VAL A 191 3.75 -22.30 0.07
N VAL A 192 4.44 -21.31 0.64
CA VAL A 192 4.93 -21.32 2.02
C VAL A 192 4.07 -20.46 2.95
N ASP A 193 4.18 -20.66 4.25
CA ASP A 193 3.50 -19.82 5.22
C ASP A 193 4.19 -18.44 5.29
N SER A 194 3.38 -17.37 5.32
CA SER A 194 3.86 -16.03 5.56
C SER A 194 4.32 -15.85 7.02
N LYS A 195 5.20 -14.87 7.26
CA LYS A 195 5.54 -14.41 8.63
C LYS A 195 4.31 -13.97 9.43
N ARG A 196 3.21 -13.65 8.76
CA ARG A 196 1.93 -13.30 9.39
C ARG A 196 1.02 -14.54 9.41
N PRO A 197 0.59 -15.03 10.58
CA PRO A 197 -0.24 -16.23 10.71
C PRO A 197 -1.51 -16.17 9.84
N GLY A 198 -1.79 -17.27 9.14
CA GLY A 198 -2.97 -17.41 8.28
C GLY A 198 -2.87 -16.74 6.91
N TYR A 199 -1.68 -16.31 6.50
CA TYR A 199 -1.34 -15.83 5.17
C TYR A 199 -0.22 -16.66 4.56
N VAL A 200 -0.10 -16.61 3.23
CA VAL A 200 0.88 -17.39 2.47
C VAL A 200 1.78 -16.50 1.62
N GLU A 201 2.91 -17.08 1.22
CA GLU A 201 3.89 -16.49 0.32
C GLU A 201 4.31 -17.48 -0.76
N ILE A 202 4.92 -16.97 -1.81
CA ILE A 202 5.49 -17.71 -2.94
C ILE A 202 6.90 -17.21 -3.23
N HIS A 203 7.69 -18.03 -3.94
CA HIS A 203 9.02 -17.68 -4.46
C HIS A 203 9.05 -17.83 -5.97
N GLY A 204 10.15 -17.41 -6.58
CA GLY A 204 10.36 -17.39 -8.02
C GLY A 204 10.38 -15.98 -8.59
N THR A 205 10.02 -15.84 -9.87
CA THR A 205 10.00 -14.55 -10.57
C THR A 205 8.62 -14.23 -11.12
N GLU A 206 8.12 -13.07 -10.76
CA GLU A 206 6.94 -12.43 -11.35
C GLU A 206 7.36 -11.49 -12.47
N ARG A 207 6.61 -11.49 -13.58
CA ARG A 207 6.87 -10.62 -14.72
C ARG A 207 5.59 -9.90 -15.15
N PHE A 208 5.71 -8.57 -15.23
CA PHE A 208 4.63 -7.69 -15.69
C PHE A 208 5.09 -6.97 -16.95
N THR A 209 4.25 -6.95 -17.98
CA THR A 209 4.54 -6.29 -19.26
C THR A 209 3.41 -5.34 -19.63
N THR A 210 3.74 -4.21 -20.24
CA THR A 210 2.77 -3.20 -20.65
C THR A 210 2.81 -3.02 -22.18
N ALA A 211 1.75 -2.48 -22.75
CA ALA A 211 1.63 -2.28 -24.20
C ALA A 211 2.71 -1.35 -24.79
N ASN A 212 3.30 -0.46 -23.98
CA ASN A 212 4.39 0.41 -24.41
C ASN A 212 5.78 -0.26 -24.35
N GLY A 213 5.83 -1.58 -24.09
CA GLY A 213 7.07 -2.36 -24.02
C GLY A 213 7.80 -2.31 -22.69
N SER A 214 7.25 -1.64 -21.65
CA SER A 214 7.86 -1.62 -20.32
C SER A 214 7.69 -2.98 -19.62
N VAL A 215 8.68 -3.36 -18.80
CA VAL A 215 8.74 -4.65 -18.12
C VAL A 215 9.15 -4.46 -16.67
N LEU A 216 8.38 -5.05 -15.75
CA LEU A 216 8.76 -5.22 -14.35
C LEU A 216 9.07 -6.70 -14.10
N ARG A 217 10.20 -6.99 -13.44
CA ARG A 217 10.55 -8.32 -12.94
C ARG A 217 10.83 -8.25 -11.45
N LEU A 218 10.16 -9.11 -10.70
CA LEU A 218 10.28 -9.21 -9.25
C LEU A 218 10.68 -10.63 -8.89
N THR A 219 11.85 -10.80 -8.27
CA THR A 219 12.36 -12.11 -7.87
C THR A 219 12.47 -12.22 -6.36
N SER A 220 11.90 -13.31 -5.81
CA SER A 220 12.06 -13.72 -4.41
C SER A 220 12.68 -15.12 -4.37
N THR A 221 13.77 -15.25 -3.64
CA THR A 221 14.47 -16.55 -3.52
C THR A 221 15.09 -16.72 -2.13
N THR A 222 15.10 -17.96 -1.64
CA THR A 222 15.77 -18.30 -0.37
C THR A 222 17.31 -18.29 -0.48
N ALA A 223 17.85 -18.38 -1.70
CA ALA A 223 19.30 -18.39 -1.98
C ALA A 223 19.91 -17.00 -2.19
N PHE A 224 19.16 -15.91 -1.94
CA PHE A 224 19.65 -14.55 -2.14
C PHE A 224 20.70 -14.17 -1.07
N ASP A 225 21.91 -13.84 -1.51
CA ASP A 225 23.03 -13.41 -0.67
C ASP A 225 23.49 -11.96 -0.92
N GLY A 226 22.75 -11.23 -1.77
CA GLY A 226 23.04 -9.85 -2.17
C GLY A 226 22.40 -8.78 -1.30
N VAL A 227 22.54 -7.54 -1.77
CA VAL A 227 21.80 -6.39 -1.22
C VAL A 227 20.62 -6.09 -2.14
N SER A 228 19.40 -6.17 -1.57
CA SER A 228 18.18 -5.87 -2.33
C SER A 228 18.19 -4.44 -2.83
N ARG A 229 17.93 -4.25 -4.12
CA ARG A 229 17.82 -2.94 -4.76
C ARG A 229 16.89 -2.99 -5.95
N SER A 230 16.28 -1.86 -6.24
CA SER A 230 15.57 -1.62 -7.49
C SER A 230 16.55 -1.21 -8.58
N ILE A 231 16.52 -1.84 -9.74
CA ILE A 231 17.29 -1.43 -10.92
C ILE A 231 16.28 -1.00 -11.98
N ILE A 232 16.38 0.26 -12.41
CA ILE A 232 15.46 0.86 -13.37
C ILE A 232 16.27 1.36 -14.56
N LYS A 233 15.90 0.90 -15.75
CA LYS A 233 16.51 1.35 -17.01
C LYS A 233 15.46 2.02 -17.86
N ASN A 234 15.84 3.18 -18.44
CA ASN A 234 15.00 3.92 -19.36
C ASN A 234 15.90 4.74 -20.30
N GLY A 235 15.98 4.33 -21.55
CA GLY A 235 16.92 4.89 -22.51
C GLY A 235 18.37 4.71 -22.04
N ASN A 236 19.11 5.81 -21.88
CA ASN A 236 20.49 5.81 -21.41
C ASN A 236 20.61 5.85 -19.87
N ASN A 237 19.51 5.97 -19.14
CA ASN A 237 19.52 6.02 -17.69
C ASN A 237 19.52 4.60 -17.11
N ILE A 238 20.53 4.31 -16.28
CA ILE A 238 20.62 3.13 -15.43
C ILE A 238 20.59 3.64 -13.99
N ILE A 239 19.52 3.31 -13.26
CA ILE A 239 19.25 3.81 -11.93
C ILE A 239 19.19 2.62 -10.98
N GLU A 240 20.02 2.63 -9.93
CA GLU A 240 19.95 1.68 -8.84
C GLU A 240 19.45 2.40 -7.59
N TYR A 241 18.39 1.89 -6.96
CA TYR A 241 17.84 2.48 -5.74
C TYR A 241 17.88 1.48 -4.57
N PHE A 242 18.65 1.81 -3.56
CA PHE A 242 18.76 1.10 -2.29
C PHE A 242 17.80 1.75 -1.29
N GLU A 243 16.51 1.37 -1.35
CA GLU A 243 15.43 2.00 -0.56
C GLU A 243 15.74 2.09 0.93
N GLY A 244 16.26 1.00 1.53
CA GLY A 244 16.58 0.95 2.96
C GLY A 244 17.77 1.80 3.39
N LYS A 245 18.59 2.28 2.42
CA LYS A 245 19.75 3.17 2.69
C LYS A 245 19.47 4.62 2.29
N GLY A 246 18.43 4.87 1.47
CA GLY A 246 18.21 6.18 0.87
C GLY A 246 19.27 6.55 -0.16
N GLU A 247 19.85 5.57 -0.87
CA GLU A 247 20.90 5.76 -1.85
C GLU A 247 20.37 5.48 -3.26
N ILE A 248 20.54 6.43 -4.16
CA ILE A 248 20.23 6.29 -5.59
C ILE A 248 21.51 6.50 -6.38
N VAL A 249 21.86 5.53 -7.23
CA VAL A 249 22.99 5.64 -8.15
C VAL A 249 22.46 5.78 -9.57
N VAL A 250 22.77 6.89 -10.24
CA VAL A 250 22.36 7.16 -11.62
C VAL A 250 23.58 7.19 -12.50
N ASN A 251 23.72 6.23 -13.42
CA ASN A 251 24.86 6.12 -14.33
C ASN A 251 26.24 6.16 -13.60
N GLY A 252 26.28 5.61 -12.37
CA GLY A 252 27.49 5.59 -11.53
C GLY A 252 27.61 6.77 -10.55
N GLU A 253 26.76 7.79 -10.62
CA GLU A 253 26.77 8.93 -9.70
C GLU A 253 25.78 8.72 -8.53
N LEU A 254 26.29 8.84 -7.30
CA LEU A 254 25.49 8.65 -6.06
C LEU A 254 24.73 9.92 -5.69
N LYS A 255 23.45 9.74 -5.36
CA LYS A 255 22.58 10.73 -4.72
C LYS A 255 21.95 10.14 -3.45
N ASN A 256 22.04 10.86 -2.34
CA ASN A 256 21.32 10.49 -1.11
C ASN A 256 19.95 11.14 -1.09
N VAL A 257 18.95 10.38 -0.60
CA VAL A 257 17.56 10.78 -0.39
C VAL A 257 17.10 10.30 0.98
N PRO A 258 16.08 10.92 1.58
CA PRO A 258 15.55 10.44 2.86
C PRO A 258 15.01 9.01 2.76
N VAL A 259 15.21 8.22 3.81
CA VAL A 259 14.51 6.94 3.99
C VAL A 259 13.15 7.22 4.61
N HIS A 260 12.08 6.77 3.94
CA HIS A 260 10.72 7.03 4.38
C HIS A 260 10.12 5.85 5.13
N TYR A 261 9.49 6.13 6.26
CA TYR A 261 8.69 5.21 7.05
C TYR A 261 7.25 5.70 7.10
N GLN A 262 6.29 4.79 7.32
CA GLN A 262 4.87 5.17 7.37
C GLN A 262 4.57 6.23 8.43
N SER A 263 5.28 6.20 9.56
CA SER A 263 5.18 7.20 10.63
C SER A 263 5.62 8.62 10.23
N GLY A 264 6.31 8.79 9.11
CA GLY A 264 6.68 10.09 8.55
C GLY A 264 5.80 10.55 7.38
N LEU A 265 4.97 9.65 6.81
CA LEU A 265 4.22 9.95 5.59
C LEU A 265 2.76 10.32 5.84
N SER A 266 2.14 9.76 6.88
CA SER A 266 0.68 9.93 7.08
C SER A 266 0.29 11.37 7.40
N GLY A 267 1.13 12.15 8.04
CA GLY A 267 0.91 13.59 8.26
C GLY A 267 0.87 14.35 6.94
N ILE A 268 1.84 14.10 6.07
CA ILE A 268 1.91 14.69 4.72
C ILE A 268 0.67 14.31 3.90
N LEU A 269 0.25 13.04 3.97
CA LEU A 269 -0.95 12.54 3.31
C LEU A 269 -2.22 13.27 3.78
N ILE A 270 -2.40 13.45 5.10
CA ILE A 270 -3.51 14.22 5.67
C ILE A 270 -3.48 15.66 5.19
N ASP A 271 -2.31 16.29 5.20
CA ASP A 271 -2.14 17.68 4.76
C ASP A 271 -2.53 17.84 3.29
N GLU A 272 -2.07 16.94 2.40
CA GLU A 272 -2.46 16.97 0.98
C GLU A 272 -3.97 16.83 0.79
N LEU A 273 -4.61 15.85 1.47
CA LEU A 273 -6.05 15.62 1.36
C LEU A 273 -6.87 16.81 1.85
N LEU A 274 -6.51 17.40 2.98
CA LEU A 274 -7.24 18.51 3.57
C LEU A 274 -7.06 19.84 2.79
N GLU A 275 -5.89 20.05 2.18
CA GLU A 275 -5.58 21.30 1.47
C GLU A 275 -5.97 21.27 -0.01
N LYS A 276 -5.69 20.13 -0.68
CA LYS A 276 -5.83 19.99 -2.13
C LYS A 276 -7.06 19.20 -2.54
N GLY A 277 -7.69 18.46 -1.60
CA GLY A 277 -8.74 17.49 -1.92
C GLY A 277 -8.25 16.24 -2.66
N SER A 278 -6.94 16.03 -2.74
CA SER A 278 -6.30 14.92 -3.43
C SER A 278 -4.91 14.66 -2.86
N CYS A 279 -4.33 13.50 -3.14
CA CYS A 279 -2.96 13.16 -2.74
C CYS A 279 -2.21 12.42 -3.86
N ARG A 280 -0.92 12.15 -3.65
CA ARG A 280 -0.05 11.47 -4.62
C ARG A 280 -0.28 9.97 -4.77
N LEU A 281 -1.02 9.35 -3.86
CA LEU A 281 -1.37 7.92 -3.94
C LEU A 281 -2.26 7.62 -5.16
N ALA A 282 -2.29 6.38 -5.61
CA ALA A 282 -3.25 5.93 -6.60
C ALA A 282 -4.68 6.02 -6.04
N ASN A 283 -5.64 6.49 -6.84
CA ASN A 283 -7.04 6.41 -6.46
C ASN A 283 -7.51 4.94 -6.42
N TYR A 284 -8.69 4.70 -5.84
CA TYR A 284 -9.23 3.35 -5.68
C TYR A 284 -9.35 2.62 -7.01
N GLU A 285 -9.94 3.23 -8.04
CA GLU A 285 -10.19 2.60 -9.34
C GLU A 285 -8.87 2.13 -9.98
N GLN A 286 -7.85 2.98 -9.99
CA GLN A 286 -6.54 2.67 -10.53
C GLN A 286 -5.88 1.53 -9.73
N SER A 287 -5.81 1.65 -8.42
CA SER A 287 -5.16 0.63 -7.58
C SER A 287 -5.93 -0.69 -7.57
N ALA A 288 -7.27 -0.65 -7.52
CA ALA A 288 -8.11 -1.84 -7.57
C ALA A 288 -7.90 -2.62 -8.88
N SER A 289 -7.74 -1.95 -10.02
CA SER A 289 -7.44 -2.62 -11.29
C SER A 289 -6.14 -3.42 -11.23
N TYR A 290 -5.10 -2.91 -10.56
CA TYR A 290 -3.84 -3.62 -10.37
C TYR A 290 -3.98 -4.84 -9.46
N HIS A 291 -4.70 -4.68 -8.35
CA HIS A 291 -4.97 -5.77 -7.41
C HIS A 291 -5.80 -6.89 -8.05
N VAL A 292 -6.85 -6.54 -8.81
CA VAL A 292 -7.70 -7.50 -9.51
C VAL A 292 -6.88 -8.26 -10.56
N ALA A 293 -6.08 -7.58 -11.37
CA ALA A 293 -5.22 -8.21 -12.36
C ALA A 293 -4.23 -9.19 -11.71
N TYR A 294 -3.62 -8.81 -10.60
CA TYR A 294 -2.72 -9.66 -9.82
C TYR A 294 -3.46 -10.85 -9.21
N LEU A 295 -4.53 -10.59 -8.46
CA LEU A 295 -5.28 -11.61 -7.71
C LEU A 295 -5.90 -12.66 -8.64
N SER A 296 -6.37 -12.26 -9.83
CA SER A 296 -6.98 -13.17 -10.81
C SER A 296 -6.02 -14.27 -11.31
N LYS A 297 -4.72 -14.08 -11.19
CA LYS A 297 -3.68 -15.07 -11.55
C LYS A 297 -3.13 -15.80 -10.32
N ILE A 298 -2.83 -15.06 -9.26
CA ILE A 298 -2.19 -15.60 -8.07
C ILE A 298 -3.13 -16.49 -7.24
N ALA A 299 -4.41 -16.15 -7.11
CA ALA A 299 -5.35 -16.95 -6.33
C ALA A 299 -5.58 -18.36 -6.93
N PRO A 300 -5.82 -18.54 -8.24
CA PRO A 300 -5.88 -19.86 -8.86
C PRO A 300 -4.55 -20.64 -8.76
N PHE A 301 -3.40 -19.98 -8.89
CA PHE A 301 -2.09 -20.60 -8.75
C PHE A 301 -1.92 -21.18 -7.35
N ILE A 302 -2.14 -20.38 -6.29
CA ILE A 302 -2.06 -20.84 -4.89
C ILE A 302 -3.06 -21.95 -4.62
N ASN A 303 -4.31 -21.81 -5.07
CA ASN A 303 -5.36 -22.82 -4.89
C ASN A 303 -4.97 -24.15 -5.52
N THR A 304 -4.38 -24.15 -6.72
CA THR A 304 -3.93 -25.36 -7.43
C THR A 304 -2.86 -26.08 -6.64
N ILE A 305 -1.85 -25.38 -6.14
CA ILE A 305 -0.74 -25.99 -5.39
C ILE A 305 -1.21 -26.53 -4.03
N LYS A 306 -2.06 -25.76 -3.33
CA LYS A 306 -2.58 -26.16 -2.00
C LYS A 306 -3.76 -27.14 -2.05
N GLY A 307 -4.33 -27.40 -3.22
CA GLY A 307 -5.57 -28.18 -3.36
C GLY A 307 -6.79 -27.49 -2.74
N TRP A 308 -6.83 -26.17 -2.72
CA TRP A 308 -7.93 -25.37 -2.18
C TRP A 308 -8.94 -25.00 -3.27
N THR A 309 -10.19 -24.79 -2.83
CA THR A 309 -11.29 -24.29 -3.67
C THR A 309 -11.82 -22.94 -3.17
N SER A 310 -11.01 -22.21 -2.42
CA SER A 310 -11.40 -20.94 -1.79
C SER A 310 -11.48 -19.81 -2.80
N GLU A 311 -12.53 -19.01 -2.72
CA GLU A 311 -12.59 -17.72 -3.42
C GLU A 311 -11.74 -16.64 -2.74
N SER A 312 -11.34 -16.86 -1.48
CA SER A 312 -10.53 -15.94 -0.70
C SER A 312 -9.07 -16.37 -0.75
N CYS A 313 -8.21 -15.53 -1.33
CA CYS A 313 -6.77 -15.73 -1.37
C CYS A 313 -6.13 -15.17 -0.08
N PRO A 314 -5.41 -15.97 0.71
CA PRO A 314 -4.85 -15.53 1.98
C PRO A 314 -3.54 -14.76 1.81
N ILE A 315 -3.60 -13.59 1.15
CA ILE A 315 -2.49 -12.64 1.01
C ILE A 315 -2.85 -11.29 1.65
N THR A 316 -1.87 -10.46 2.07
CA THR A 316 -2.14 -9.21 2.80
C THR A 316 -1.06 -8.13 2.61
#